data_e7f9a03a633abdeb7a4d5234eaf6e2f7
#
_entry.id   e7f9a03a633abdeb7a4d5234eaf6e2f7
#
_cell.length_a   1.000
_cell.length_b   1.000
_cell.length_c   1.000
_cell.angle_alpha   90.00
_cell.angle_beta   90.00
_cell.angle_gamma   90.00
#
_symmetry.space_group_name_H-M   'P 1'
#
loop_
_entity.id
_entity.type
_entity.pdbx_description
1 polymer ?
#
loop_
_entity_poly.entity_id
_entity_poly.type
_entity_poly.pdbx_seq_one_letter_code
_entity_poly.pdbx_strand_id
1 'polypeptide(L)'
;MKKYIIPIFLAVLCVCLSLTSCKVVHFDESDFVLKEGENHTKYWGLYYKYFTDADYGNIAAADNGQYDIYFLVEGGAQTENVKRFIELANAELEKKGWEKIKTVMVKHSIQELKDAQKSIDDGFERGEFRFFSIGIDVERNCLEVTYSDISESYQQKVLKCVPEDIEIVFTYAEKGFQLGIVSDDESE
;
A
#
# COMPACT_ATOMS: atom_id res chain seq x y z
N MET A 1 5.20 42.03 -30.48
CA MET A 1 5.89 41.10 -29.58
C MET A 1 5.26 40.94 -28.16
N LYS A 2 3.99 41.33 -27.91
CA LYS A 2 3.35 41.23 -26.57
C LYS A 2 2.39 40.03 -26.38
N LYS A 3 2.15 39.22 -27.42
CA LYS A 3 1.11 38.17 -27.38
C LYS A 3 1.58 36.79 -26.85
N TYR A 4 2.88 36.58 -26.61
CA TYR A 4 3.42 35.27 -26.20
C TYR A 4 3.94 35.23 -24.75
N ILE A 5 3.96 36.36 -24.04
CA ILE A 5 4.51 36.45 -22.69
C ILE A 5 3.51 35.89 -21.67
N ILE A 6 2.20 36.09 -21.88
CA ILE A 6 1.15 35.66 -20.96
C ILE A 6 1.05 34.12 -20.86
N PRO A 7 1.06 33.34 -21.98
CA PRO A 7 0.97 31.89 -21.88
C PRO A 7 2.23 31.22 -21.25
N ILE A 8 3.41 31.82 -21.43
CA ILE A 8 4.65 31.32 -20.83
C ILE A 8 4.62 31.53 -19.30
N PHE A 9 4.14 32.70 -18.84
CA PHE A 9 3.99 32.97 -17.41
C PHE A 9 2.96 32.07 -16.73
N LEU A 10 1.86 31.75 -17.42
CA LEU A 10 0.85 30.85 -16.93
C LEU A 10 1.37 29.40 -16.86
N ALA A 11 2.15 28.96 -17.86
CA ALA A 11 2.76 27.63 -17.86
C ALA A 11 3.81 27.48 -16.76
N VAL A 12 4.65 28.50 -16.52
CA VAL A 12 5.62 28.50 -15.42
C VAL A 12 4.92 28.55 -14.07
N LEU A 13 3.84 29.31 -13.94
CA LEU A 13 3.04 29.35 -12.70
C LEU A 13 2.36 27.99 -12.42
N CYS A 14 1.84 27.30 -13.45
CA CYS A 14 1.28 25.95 -13.30
C CYS A 14 2.34 24.92 -12.91
N VAL A 15 3.56 24.99 -13.47
CA VAL A 15 4.67 24.11 -13.08
C VAL A 15 5.12 24.39 -11.65
N CYS A 16 5.10 25.65 -11.19
CA CYS A 16 5.42 25.98 -9.80
C CYS A 16 4.32 25.57 -8.82
N LEU A 17 3.05 25.47 -9.25
CA LEU A 17 1.94 25.02 -8.39
C LEU A 17 1.85 23.49 -8.32
N SER A 18 2.46 22.76 -9.24
CA SER A 18 2.57 21.30 -9.21
C SER A 18 3.78 20.79 -8.40
N LEU A 19 4.61 21.68 -7.87
CA LEU A 19 5.50 21.35 -6.77
C LEU A 19 4.62 21.17 -5.53
N THR A 20 3.97 20.01 -5.44
CA THR A 20 3.34 19.56 -4.21
C THR A 20 4.38 19.73 -3.11
N SER A 21 4.16 20.73 -2.28
CA SER A 21 5.00 21.04 -1.14
C SER A 21 5.06 19.75 -0.30
N CYS A 22 6.18 19.05 -0.41
CA CYS A 22 6.46 17.92 0.47
C CYS A 22 6.35 18.46 1.89
N LYS A 23 5.26 18.15 2.57
CA LYS A 23 5.01 18.66 3.92
C LYS A 23 6.01 17.94 4.82
N VAL A 24 7.02 18.68 5.29
CA VAL A 24 8.00 18.12 6.22
C VAL A 24 7.27 17.67 7.48
N VAL A 25 7.32 16.37 7.76
CA VAL A 25 6.80 15.79 8.98
C VAL A 25 7.81 16.02 10.10
N HIS A 26 7.37 16.64 11.17
CA HIS A 26 8.18 16.79 12.38
C HIS A 26 7.93 15.60 13.30
N PHE A 27 8.95 14.79 13.51
CA PHE A 27 8.91 13.67 14.44
C PHE A 27 9.35 14.12 15.83
N ASP A 28 8.62 13.66 16.86
CA ASP A 28 9.10 13.72 18.23
C ASP A 28 10.07 12.55 18.46
N GLU A 29 11.36 12.84 18.57
CA GLU A 29 12.38 11.80 18.75
C GLU A 29 12.15 10.96 20.01
N SER A 30 11.50 11.49 21.03
CA SER A 30 11.16 10.74 22.24
C SER A 30 10.16 9.60 21.99
N ASP A 31 9.33 9.71 20.93
CA ASP A 31 8.41 8.65 20.52
C ASP A 31 9.16 7.39 20.05
N PHE A 32 10.38 7.55 19.53
CA PHE A 32 11.15 6.44 18.99
C PHE A 32 11.90 5.63 20.06
N VAL A 33 12.09 6.18 21.26
CA VAL A 33 12.80 5.50 22.35
C VAL A 33 12.02 4.27 22.80
N LEU A 34 12.62 3.09 22.70
CA LEU A 34 12.04 1.82 23.16
C LEU A 34 12.20 1.70 24.68
N LYS A 35 11.05 1.62 25.38
CA LYS A 35 10.99 1.38 26.82
C LYS A 35 11.18 -0.11 27.12
N GLU A 36 11.36 -0.43 28.41
CA GLU A 36 11.42 -1.81 28.86
C GLU A 36 10.11 -2.56 28.52
N GLY A 37 10.24 -3.74 27.90
CA GLY A 37 9.10 -4.55 27.46
C GLY A 37 8.51 -4.17 26.09
N GLU A 38 8.90 -3.02 25.49
CA GLU A 38 8.52 -2.69 24.11
C GLU A 38 9.45 -3.42 23.12
N ASN A 39 8.93 -3.70 21.91
CA ASN A 39 9.66 -4.33 20.81
C ASN A 39 9.47 -3.53 19.50
N HIS A 40 10.00 -4.04 18.38
CA HIS A 40 9.94 -3.38 17.08
C HIS A 40 8.49 -3.09 16.61
N THR A 41 7.49 -3.87 17.04
CA THR A 41 6.08 -3.65 16.62
C THR A 41 5.51 -2.32 17.11
N LYS A 42 6.14 -1.66 18.11
CA LYS A 42 5.82 -0.30 18.51
C LYS A 42 5.82 0.65 17.31
N TYR A 43 6.77 0.46 16.39
CA TYR A 43 6.91 1.36 15.23
C TYR A 43 5.77 1.25 14.23
N TRP A 44 5.01 0.14 14.20
CA TRP A 44 3.78 0.04 13.41
C TRP A 44 2.73 1.06 13.88
N GLY A 45 2.45 1.07 15.19
CA GLY A 45 1.51 2.03 15.76
C GLY A 45 1.98 3.48 15.61
N LEU A 46 3.28 3.71 15.80
CA LEU A 46 3.88 5.03 15.64
C LEU A 46 3.83 5.48 14.17
N TYR A 47 4.03 4.56 13.22
CA TYR A 47 3.95 4.84 11.80
C TYR A 47 2.56 5.38 11.41
N TYR A 48 1.49 4.73 11.82
CA TYR A 48 0.11 5.16 11.55
C TYR A 48 -0.28 6.47 12.24
N LYS A 49 0.52 6.96 13.21
CA LYS A 49 0.36 8.28 13.78
C LYS A 49 0.78 9.40 12.80
N TYR A 50 1.76 9.12 11.95
CA TYR A 50 2.38 10.11 11.07
C TYR A 50 2.00 9.98 9.60
N PHE A 51 1.62 8.79 9.15
CA PHE A 51 1.38 8.48 7.75
C PHE A 51 0.01 7.82 7.53
N THR A 52 -0.53 7.99 6.32
CA THR A 52 -1.78 7.41 5.89
C THR A 52 -1.53 6.34 4.82
N ASP A 53 -2.54 5.55 4.49
CA ASP A 53 -2.47 4.50 3.45
C ASP A 53 -2.03 5.03 2.06
N ALA A 54 -2.15 6.35 1.83
CA ALA A 54 -1.69 6.99 0.60
C ALA A 54 -0.16 7.27 0.59
N ASP A 55 0.51 7.15 1.73
CA ASP A 55 1.90 7.55 1.89
C ASP A 55 2.89 6.39 1.74
N TYR A 56 2.41 5.14 1.72
CA TYR A 56 3.26 3.94 1.67
C TYR A 56 2.60 2.77 0.93
N GLY A 57 3.41 1.80 0.52
CA GLY A 57 2.95 0.58 -0.13
C GLY A 57 2.39 -0.46 0.83
N ASN A 58 3.05 -0.71 1.94
CA ASN A 58 2.59 -1.54 3.08
C ASN A 58 3.67 -1.67 4.16
N ILE A 59 3.33 -2.40 5.24
CA ILE A 59 4.26 -2.88 6.25
C ILE A 59 4.00 -4.37 6.43
N ALA A 60 5.05 -5.17 6.40
CA ALA A 60 5.00 -6.61 6.66
C ALA A 60 6.08 -7.02 7.66
N ALA A 61 5.81 -8.04 8.47
CA ALA A 61 6.85 -8.72 9.21
C ALA A 61 7.59 -9.69 8.28
N ALA A 62 8.90 -9.84 8.46
CA ALA A 62 9.63 -10.89 7.78
C ALA A 62 9.15 -12.28 8.26
N ASP A 63 9.29 -13.31 7.44
CA ASP A 63 8.83 -14.68 7.71
C ASP A 63 9.31 -15.25 9.06
N ASN A 64 10.51 -14.84 9.49
CA ASN A 64 11.08 -15.24 10.77
C ASN A 64 10.67 -14.32 11.94
N GLY A 65 9.91 -13.25 11.70
CA GLY A 65 9.47 -12.29 12.69
C GLY A 65 10.59 -11.48 13.37
N GLN A 66 11.80 -11.49 12.81
CA GLN A 66 12.96 -10.80 13.40
C GLN A 66 13.07 -9.33 13.03
N TYR A 67 12.49 -8.93 11.90
CA TYR A 67 12.49 -7.54 11.42
C TYR A 67 11.23 -7.23 10.63
N ASP A 68 11.00 -5.95 10.41
CA ASP A 68 9.90 -5.44 9.60
C ASP A 68 10.39 -5.00 8.21
N ILE A 69 9.50 -5.11 7.23
CA ILE A 69 9.71 -4.64 5.87
C ILE A 69 8.70 -3.52 5.61
N TYR A 70 9.21 -2.34 5.23
CA TYR A 70 8.40 -1.18 4.87
C TYR A 70 8.46 -0.98 3.36
N PHE A 71 7.31 -0.99 2.71
CA PHE A 71 7.17 -0.80 1.27
C PHE A 71 6.94 0.68 0.99
N LEU A 72 7.90 1.33 0.35
CA LEU A 72 7.91 2.77 0.07
C LEU A 72 7.47 3.03 -1.38
N VAL A 73 6.52 3.95 -1.57
CA VAL A 73 6.04 4.31 -2.91
C VAL A 73 7.11 5.09 -3.66
N GLU A 74 7.47 4.65 -4.86
CA GLU A 74 8.45 5.32 -5.72
C GLU A 74 7.92 6.70 -6.14
N GLY A 75 8.69 7.75 -5.84
CA GLY A 75 8.26 9.13 -6.13
C GLY A 75 7.09 9.65 -5.31
N GLY A 76 6.64 8.91 -4.29
CA GLY A 76 5.56 9.32 -3.40
C GLY A 76 5.90 10.60 -2.62
N ALA A 77 4.90 11.45 -2.38
CA ALA A 77 5.06 12.76 -1.76
C ALA A 77 5.68 12.70 -0.35
N GLN A 78 5.49 11.58 0.37
CA GLN A 78 6.00 11.39 1.73
C GLN A 78 7.21 10.46 1.82
N THR A 79 7.71 9.93 0.71
CA THR A 79 8.77 8.91 0.69
C THR A 79 10.00 9.32 1.50
N GLU A 80 10.43 10.56 1.42
CA GLU A 80 11.59 11.05 2.19
C GLU A 80 11.28 11.17 3.70
N ASN A 81 10.05 11.54 4.07
CA ASN A 81 9.64 11.53 5.48
C ASN A 81 9.56 10.10 6.02
N VAL A 82 9.08 9.15 5.22
CA VAL A 82 9.06 7.72 5.59
C VAL A 82 10.48 7.19 5.79
N LYS A 83 11.42 7.51 4.90
CA LYS A 83 12.84 7.14 5.06
C LYS A 83 13.40 7.69 6.37
N ARG A 84 13.17 8.96 6.66
CA ARG A 84 13.64 9.58 7.92
C ARG A 84 13.03 8.92 9.16
N PHE A 85 11.73 8.56 9.11
CA PHE A 85 11.10 7.78 10.17
C PHE A 85 11.84 6.45 10.40
N ILE A 86 12.12 5.72 9.33
CA ILE A 86 12.83 4.44 9.40
C ILE A 86 14.26 4.61 9.93
N GLU A 87 14.96 5.67 9.56
CA GLU A 87 16.29 6.00 10.11
C GLU A 87 16.25 6.19 11.64
N LEU A 88 15.27 6.94 12.16
CA LEU A 88 15.09 7.14 13.60
C LEU A 88 14.78 5.82 14.31
N ALA A 89 13.87 5.01 13.76
CA ALA A 89 13.55 3.70 14.30
C ALA A 89 14.77 2.77 14.32
N ASN A 90 15.50 2.71 13.21
CA ASN A 90 16.69 1.87 13.07
C ASN A 90 17.84 2.29 14.00
N ALA A 91 17.99 3.59 14.28
CA ALA A 91 18.97 4.06 15.25
C ALA A 91 18.70 3.54 16.65
N GLU A 92 17.43 3.41 17.03
CA GLU A 92 17.05 2.85 18.33
C GLU A 92 17.13 1.32 18.37
N LEU A 93 16.70 0.63 17.28
CA LEU A 93 16.82 -0.83 17.17
C LEU A 93 18.29 -1.26 17.26
N GLU A 94 19.20 -0.52 16.62
CA GLU A 94 20.65 -0.80 16.68
C GLU A 94 21.22 -0.68 18.11
N LYS A 95 20.77 0.31 18.91
CA LYS A 95 21.16 0.44 20.33
C LYS A 95 20.72 -0.76 21.17
N LYS A 96 19.63 -1.43 20.77
CA LYS A 96 19.10 -2.64 21.43
C LYS A 96 19.72 -3.93 20.89
N GLY A 97 20.54 -3.87 19.85
CA GLY A 97 21.12 -5.05 19.17
C GLY A 97 20.07 -5.82 18.34
N TRP A 98 19.03 -5.16 17.88
CA TRP A 98 17.95 -5.77 17.09
C TRP A 98 18.18 -5.55 15.60
N GLU A 99 17.54 -6.42 14.79
CA GLU A 99 17.54 -6.27 13.33
C GLU A 99 16.87 -4.95 12.92
N LYS A 100 17.44 -4.34 11.89
CA LYS A 100 16.94 -3.09 11.32
C LYS A 100 15.72 -3.33 10.43
N ILE A 101 14.82 -2.36 10.39
CA ILE A 101 13.75 -2.28 9.40
C ILE A 101 14.38 -2.26 8.01
N LYS A 102 13.90 -3.13 7.12
CA LYS A 102 14.25 -3.14 5.71
C LYS A 102 13.25 -2.34 4.89
N THR A 103 13.67 -1.88 3.72
CA THR A 103 12.82 -1.12 2.82
C THR A 103 12.80 -1.74 1.43
N VAL A 104 11.63 -1.73 0.80
CA VAL A 104 11.42 -2.15 -0.59
C VAL A 104 10.70 -1.01 -1.30
N MET A 105 11.18 -0.64 -2.49
CA MET A 105 10.49 0.35 -3.33
C MET A 105 9.38 -0.33 -4.10
N VAL A 106 8.18 0.27 -4.10
CA VAL A 106 6.99 -0.22 -4.80
C VAL A 106 6.37 0.89 -5.63
N LYS A 107 5.53 0.52 -6.59
CA LYS A 107 4.91 1.46 -7.51
C LYS A 107 3.66 2.12 -6.92
N HIS A 108 2.83 1.34 -6.23
CA HIS A 108 1.52 1.77 -5.76
C HIS A 108 1.47 1.87 -4.24
N SER A 109 0.75 2.88 -3.74
CA SER A 109 0.39 2.97 -2.34
C SER A 109 -0.66 1.92 -1.97
N ILE A 110 -0.75 1.59 -0.68
CA ILE A 110 -1.79 0.68 -0.20
C ILE A 110 -3.20 1.26 -0.44
N GLN A 111 -3.35 2.59 -0.42
CA GLN A 111 -4.62 3.24 -0.74
C GLN A 111 -5.02 3.02 -2.20
N GLU A 112 -4.09 3.18 -3.16
CA GLU A 112 -4.37 2.93 -4.58
C GLU A 112 -4.79 1.49 -4.82
N LEU A 113 -4.12 0.52 -4.19
CA LEU A 113 -4.49 -0.90 -4.29
C LEU A 113 -5.86 -1.19 -3.66
N LYS A 114 -6.18 -0.58 -2.51
CA LYS A 114 -7.52 -0.68 -1.88
C LYS A 114 -8.62 -0.08 -2.74
N ASP A 115 -8.37 1.07 -3.36
CA ASP A 115 -9.33 1.72 -4.24
C ASP A 115 -9.58 0.88 -5.50
N ALA A 116 -8.55 0.28 -6.05
CA ALA A 116 -8.65 -0.65 -7.18
C ALA A 116 -9.40 -1.94 -6.77
N GLN A 117 -9.08 -2.52 -5.62
CA GLN A 117 -9.82 -3.66 -5.06
C GLN A 117 -11.30 -3.34 -4.93
N LYS A 118 -11.62 -2.19 -4.32
CA LYS A 118 -13.01 -1.73 -4.18
C LYS A 118 -13.72 -1.59 -5.52
N SER A 119 -13.04 -1.10 -6.55
CA SER A 119 -13.62 -0.96 -7.90
C SER A 119 -14.00 -2.32 -8.49
N ILE A 120 -13.25 -3.38 -8.21
CA ILE A 120 -13.57 -4.76 -8.61
C ILE A 120 -14.75 -5.27 -7.78
N ASP A 121 -14.77 -5.05 -6.46
CA ASP A 121 -15.88 -5.43 -5.58
C ASP A 121 -17.20 -4.77 -6.03
N ASP A 122 -17.18 -3.48 -6.35
CA ASP A 122 -18.33 -2.76 -6.88
C ASP A 122 -18.83 -3.35 -8.22
N GLY A 123 -17.93 -3.83 -9.09
CA GLY A 123 -18.28 -4.55 -10.33
C GLY A 123 -18.95 -5.90 -10.04
N PHE A 124 -18.47 -6.63 -9.05
CA PHE A 124 -19.08 -7.86 -8.60
C PHE A 124 -20.50 -7.63 -8.04
N GLU A 125 -20.69 -6.62 -7.19
CA GLU A 125 -22.00 -6.28 -6.62
C GLU A 125 -23.01 -5.90 -7.73
N ARG A 126 -22.57 -5.24 -8.80
CA ARG A 126 -23.42 -4.96 -9.98
C ARG A 126 -23.73 -6.19 -10.84
N GLY A 127 -23.13 -7.36 -10.53
CA GLY A 127 -23.34 -8.61 -11.27
C GLY A 127 -22.61 -8.67 -12.61
N GLU A 128 -21.60 -7.85 -12.83
CA GLU A 128 -20.81 -7.81 -14.07
C GLU A 128 -19.95 -9.05 -14.24
N PHE A 129 -19.46 -9.61 -13.13
CA PHE A 129 -18.64 -10.83 -13.07
C PHE A 129 -18.72 -11.46 -11.66
N ARG A 130 -18.07 -12.63 -11.49
CA ARG A 130 -17.97 -13.34 -10.21
C ARG A 130 -16.53 -13.76 -9.95
N PHE A 131 -16.11 -13.71 -8.68
CA PHE A 131 -14.82 -14.22 -8.21
C PHE A 131 -15.01 -14.92 -6.85
N PHE A 132 -14.03 -15.73 -6.44
CA PHE A 132 -14.03 -16.35 -5.11
C PHE A 132 -13.41 -15.43 -4.06
N SER A 133 -12.29 -14.81 -4.42
CA SER A 133 -11.61 -13.88 -3.52
C SER A 133 -10.84 -12.85 -4.33
N ILE A 134 -10.66 -11.70 -3.71
CA ILE A 134 -9.74 -10.68 -4.16
C ILE A 134 -8.89 -10.24 -2.96
N GLY A 135 -7.60 -10.10 -3.16
CA GLY A 135 -6.64 -9.68 -2.16
C GLY A 135 -5.58 -8.74 -2.72
N ILE A 136 -4.85 -8.12 -1.82
CA ILE A 136 -3.66 -7.35 -2.14
C ILE A 136 -2.46 -8.24 -1.85
N ASP A 137 -1.66 -8.55 -2.88
CA ASP A 137 -0.35 -9.14 -2.72
C ASP A 137 0.64 -8.00 -2.41
N VAL A 138 1.01 -7.92 -1.16
CA VAL A 138 1.85 -6.86 -0.61
C VAL A 138 3.26 -6.90 -1.18
N GLU A 139 3.82 -8.11 -1.30
CA GLU A 139 5.21 -8.28 -1.75
C GLU A 139 5.37 -7.95 -3.22
N ARG A 140 4.37 -8.31 -4.03
CA ARG A 140 4.34 -8.04 -5.48
C ARG A 140 3.75 -6.67 -5.80
N ASN A 141 3.14 -5.98 -4.82
CA ASN A 141 2.47 -4.70 -4.98
C ASN A 141 1.41 -4.72 -6.10
N CYS A 142 0.56 -5.76 -6.08
CA CYS A 142 -0.48 -6.01 -7.08
C CYS A 142 -1.77 -6.51 -6.43
N LEU A 143 -2.81 -6.73 -7.24
CA LEU A 143 -4.02 -7.41 -6.82
C LEU A 143 -3.98 -8.88 -7.24
N GLU A 144 -4.47 -9.77 -6.38
CA GLU A 144 -4.69 -11.18 -6.72
C GLU A 144 -6.20 -11.46 -6.76
N VAL A 145 -6.68 -11.97 -7.90
CA VAL A 145 -8.09 -12.34 -8.10
C VAL A 145 -8.19 -13.84 -8.34
N THR A 146 -8.82 -14.54 -7.40
CA THR A 146 -9.13 -15.97 -7.55
C THR A 146 -10.51 -16.14 -8.15
N TYR A 147 -10.62 -16.92 -9.23
CA TYR A 147 -11.84 -17.06 -10.02
C TYR A 147 -12.06 -18.49 -10.50
N SER A 148 -13.29 -18.79 -10.94
CA SER A 148 -13.68 -20.11 -11.47
C SER A 148 -13.96 -20.12 -12.98
N ASP A 149 -14.02 -18.96 -13.63
CA ASP A 149 -14.25 -18.81 -15.06
C ASP A 149 -12.97 -18.31 -15.73
N ILE A 150 -12.32 -19.17 -16.50
CA ILE A 150 -11.06 -18.89 -17.22
C ILE A 150 -11.25 -18.14 -18.53
N SER A 151 -12.47 -17.66 -18.83
CA SER A 151 -12.71 -16.96 -20.10
C SER A 151 -11.92 -15.65 -20.18
N GLU A 152 -11.34 -15.37 -21.32
CA GLU A 152 -10.67 -14.10 -21.59
C GLU A 152 -11.62 -12.91 -21.40
N SER A 153 -12.90 -13.10 -21.75
CA SER A 153 -13.90 -12.04 -21.58
C SER A 153 -14.13 -11.68 -20.12
N TYR A 154 -13.99 -12.63 -19.19
CA TYR A 154 -14.04 -12.40 -17.76
C TYR A 154 -12.87 -11.52 -17.28
N GLN A 155 -11.65 -11.94 -17.62
CA GLN A 155 -10.45 -11.20 -17.24
C GLN A 155 -10.49 -9.76 -17.78
N GLN A 156 -10.92 -9.58 -19.02
CA GLN A 156 -11.08 -8.24 -19.62
C GLN A 156 -12.09 -7.35 -18.90
N LYS A 157 -13.15 -7.91 -18.31
CA LYS A 157 -14.10 -7.15 -17.50
C LYS A 157 -13.47 -6.69 -16.19
N VAL A 158 -12.74 -7.56 -15.51
CA VAL A 158 -12.02 -7.22 -14.27
C VAL A 158 -10.96 -6.14 -14.54
N LEU A 159 -10.14 -6.32 -15.56
CA LEU A 159 -9.11 -5.36 -15.95
C LEU A 159 -9.66 -3.95 -16.26
N LYS A 160 -10.88 -3.84 -16.75
CA LYS A 160 -11.53 -2.54 -17.00
C LYS A 160 -11.96 -1.81 -15.73
N CYS A 161 -12.00 -2.48 -14.59
CA CYS A 161 -12.39 -1.87 -13.32
C CYS A 161 -11.26 -1.12 -12.63
N VAL A 162 -10.01 -1.31 -13.07
CA VAL A 162 -8.83 -0.75 -12.40
C VAL A 162 -7.99 0.09 -13.37
N PRO A 163 -7.13 0.99 -12.86
CA PRO A 163 -6.11 1.67 -13.65
C PRO A 163 -5.21 0.67 -14.40
N GLU A 164 -4.84 0.99 -15.64
CA GLU A 164 -4.04 0.11 -16.51
C GLU A 164 -2.65 -0.24 -15.94
N ASP A 165 -2.16 0.57 -15.03
CA ASP A 165 -0.83 0.42 -14.44
C ASP A 165 -0.82 -0.41 -13.15
N ILE A 166 -1.99 -0.83 -12.65
CA ILE A 166 -2.11 -1.77 -11.53
C ILE A 166 -2.15 -3.20 -12.08
N GLU A 167 -1.15 -4.01 -11.70
CA GLU A 167 -1.08 -5.41 -12.07
C GLU A 167 -2.16 -6.22 -11.36
N ILE A 168 -2.84 -7.11 -12.10
CA ILE A 168 -3.74 -8.12 -11.54
C ILE A 168 -3.22 -9.50 -11.88
N VAL A 169 -3.01 -10.30 -10.84
CA VAL A 169 -2.67 -11.71 -10.96
C VAL A 169 -3.94 -12.54 -10.85
N PHE A 170 -4.25 -13.28 -11.89
CA PHE A 170 -5.42 -14.16 -11.93
C PHE A 170 -5.04 -15.58 -11.51
N THR A 171 -5.66 -16.07 -10.44
CA THR A 171 -5.47 -17.42 -9.94
C THR A 171 -6.74 -18.22 -10.14
N TYR A 172 -6.63 -19.38 -10.82
CA TYR A 172 -7.77 -20.26 -11.03
C TYR A 172 -8.00 -21.16 -9.82
N ALA A 173 -9.22 -21.11 -9.28
CA ALA A 173 -9.65 -22.06 -8.25
C ALA A 173 -10.23 -23.31 -8.91
N GLU A 174 -9.57 -24.45 -8.77
CA GLU A 174 -10.14 -25.73 -9.18
C GLU A 174 -11.47 -26.00 -8.45
N LYS A 175 -12.44 -26.62 -9.18
CA LYS A 175 -13.72 -27.01 -8.59
C LYS A 175 -13.48 -27.93 -7.40
N GLY A 176 -13.66 -27.42 -6.19
CA GLY A 176 -13.45 -28.17 -4.95
C GLY A 176 -13.00 -27.31 -3.79
N PHE A 177 -12.69 -26.05 -4.00
CA PHE A 177 -12.43 -25.11 -2.91
C PHE A 177 -13.76 -24.84 -2.18
N GLN A 178 -14.07 -25.62 -1.14
CA GLN A 178 -15.13 -25.28 -0.21
C GLN A 178 -14.60 -24.16 0.68
N LEU A 179 -15.14 -22.94 0.53
CA LEU A 179 -15.06 -21.95 1.59
C LEU A 179 -15.58 -22.59 2.85
N GLY A 180 -14.71 -22.85 3.81
CA GLY A 180 -15.11 -23.20 5.15
C GLY A 180 -15.87 -22.02 5.75
N ILE A 181 -17.19 -22.00 5.57
CA ILE A 181 -18.04 -21.14 6.40
C ILE A 181 -17.90 -21.68 7.80
N VAL A 182 -17.07 -21.03 8.61
CA VAL A 182 -17.12 -21.19 10.06
C VAL A 182 -18.45 -20.55 10.47
N SER A 183 -19.48 -21.37 10.57
CA SER A 183 -20.73 -20.98 11.24
C SER A 183 -20.40 -20.88 12.74
N ASP A 184 -20.31 -19.65 13.24
CA ASP A 184 -20.37 -19.36 14.67
C ASP A 184 -21.80 -19.66 15.18
N ASP A 185 -22.19 -20.93 15.16
CA ASP A 185 -23.36 -21.43 15.85
C ASP A 185 -22.90 -22.54 16.79
N GLU A 186 -22.55 -22.14 18.01
CA GLU A 186 -22.74 -22.96 19.19
C GLU A 186 -22.59 -22.07 20.43
N SER A 187 -23.72 -21.45 20.81
CA SER A 187 -23.95 -21.03 22.19
C SER A 187 -25.23 -21.69 22.66
N GLU A 188 -25.14 -22.81 23.30
CA GLU A 188 -26.07 -23.25 24.33
C GLU A 188 -25.37 -23.25 25.71
#